data_dedb824e69c77cd16d3abc35738a4594
#
_entry.id   dedb824e69c77cd16d3abc35738a4594
#
_cell.length_a   1.000
_cell.length_b   1.000
_cell.length_c   1.000
_cell.angle_alpha   90.00
_cell.angle_beta   90.00
_cell.angle_gamma   90.00
#
_symmetry.space_group_name_H-M   'P 1'
#
loop_
_entity.id
_entity.type
_entity.pdbx_description
1 polymer ?
#
loop_
_entity_poly.entity_id
_entity_poly.type
_entity_poly.pdbx_seq_one_letter_code
_entity_poly.pdbx_strand_id
1 'polypeptide(L)'
;PYIDLNTYGVMNCTHAAIDGMCERGHGRIVTISSGAGTVGIPLGITAYGAGKGGGIAFMRHLAMEVAATGVTANTIAIGMIDNHTDPSVTAHMAKTVPVGRLGQPHDIAALVVYLASDEASWMTGQTLELNGGSVTT
;
A
#
# COMPACT_ATOMS: atom_id res chain seq x y z
N PRO A 1 -13.85 4.20 12.56
CA PRO A 1 -13.03 5.09 11.72
C PRO A 1 -11.96 4.35 10.92
N TYR A 2 -11.24 3.36 11.54
CA TYR A 2 -10.15 2.67 10.83
C TYR A 2 -10.64 1.83 9.65
N ILE A 3 -11.73 1.09 9.81
CA ILE A 3 -12.36 0.32 8.73
C ILE A 3 -12.92 1.27 7.67
N ASP A 4 -13.65 2.31 8.11
CA ASP A 4 -14.27 3.27 7.18
C ASP A 4 -13.23 3.92 6.26
N LEU A 5 -12.11 4.38 6.85
CA LEU A 5 -11.05 5.05 6.08
C LEU A 5 -10.26 4.07 5.21
N ASN A 6 -9.80 2.95 5.80
CA ASN A 6 -8.79 2.10 5.17
C ASN A 6 -9.37 0.95 4.33
N THR A 7 -10.65 0.62 4.51
CA THR A 7 -11.35 -0.39 3.71
C THR A 7 -12.41 0.27 2.82
N TYR A 8 -13.45 0.87 3.40
CA TYR A 8 -14.52 1.49 2.61
C TYR A 8 -14.02 2.69 1.80
N GLY A 9 -13.06 3.48 2.31
CA GLY A 9 -12.44 4.58 1.56
C GLY A 9 -11.76 4.09 0.28
N VAL A 10 -11.01 2.98 0.36
CA VAL A 10 -10.38 2.34 -0.81
C VAL A 10 -11.45 1.88 -1.81
N MET A 11 -12.48 1.17 -1.32
CA MET A 11 -13.58 0.69 -2.17
C MET A 11 -14.29 1.84 -2.89
N ASN A 12 -14.63 2.91 -2.17
CA ASN A 12 -15.36 4.05 -2.72
C ASN A 12 -14.54 4.82 -3.76
N CYS A 13 -13.25 5.07 -3.51
CA CYS A 13 -12.38 5.71 -4.50
C CYS A 13 -12.22 4.84 -5.75
N THR A 14 -12.07 3.53 -5.57
CA THR A 14 -11.98 2.58 -6.67
C THR A 14 -13.26 2.57 -7.50
N HIS A 15 -14.42 2.45 -6.84
CA HIS A 15 -15.72 2.44 -7.51
C HIS A 15 -15.93 3.69 -8.36
N ALA A 16 -15.51 4.84 -7.90
CA ALA A 16 -15.63 6.09 -8.65
C ALA A 16 -14.78 6.17 -9.92
N ALA A 17 -13.75 5.33 -10.06
CA ALA A 17 -12.78 5.42 -11.15
C ALA A 17 -12.75 4.21 -12.07
N ILE A 18 -13.18 3.03 -11.59
CA ILE A 18 -12.90 1.74 -12.25
C ILE A 18 -13.58 1.60 -13.60
N ASP A 19 -14.85 1.98 -13.72
CA ASP A 19 -15.62 1.79 -14.96
C ASP A 19 -14.95 2.54 -16.11
N GLY A 20 -14.62 3.81 -15.94
CA GLY A 20 -13.93 4.59 -16.95
C GLY A 20 -12.51 4.09 -17.26
N MET A 21 -11.81 3.44 -16.30
CA MET A 21 -10.53 2.79 -16.56
C MET A 21 -10.72 1.55 -17.43
N CYS A 22 -11.71 0.71 -17.14
CA CYS A 22 -12.02 -0.48 -17.91
C CYS A 22 -12.49 -0.14 -19.34
N GLU A 23 -13.35 0.87 -19.50
CA GLU A 23 -13.87 1.31 -20.80
C GLU A 23 -12.76 1.77 -21.75
N ARG A 24 -11.73 2.49 -21.25
CA ARG A 24 -10.60 2.93 -22.08
C ARG A 24 -9.47 1.90 -22.20
N GLY A 25 -9.60 0.73 -21.58
CA GLY A 25 -8.58 -0.33 -21.67
C GLY A 25 -7.26 0.00 -20.97
N HIS A 26 -7.25 0.97 -20.04
CA HIS A 26 -6.04 1.41 -19.34
C HIS A 26 -6.38 2.01 -17.98
N GLY A 27 -5.70 1.54 -16.95
CA GLY A 27 -5.80 2.07 -15.58
C GLY A 27 -4.73 1.50 -14.66
N ARG A 28 -4.34 2.30 -13.67
CA ARG A 28 -3.38 1.91 -12.64
C ARG A 28 -3.93 2.32 -11.28
N ILE A 29 -4.25 1.36 -10.44
CA ILE A 29 -4.75 1.60 -9.08
C ILE A 29 -3.67 1.17 -8.10
N VAL A 30 -3.21 2.11 -7.28
CA VAL A 30 -2.18 1.87 -6.26
C VAL A 30 -2.73 2.29 -4.91
N THR A 31 -2.84 1.33 -3.99
CA THR A 31 -3.25 1.58 -2.60
C THR A 31 -2.05 1.62 -1.68
N ILE A 32 -1.95 2.66 -0.86
CA ILE A 32 -0.94 2.73 0.20
C ILE A 32 -1.51 2.11 1.47
N SER A 33 -0.98 0.95 1.82
CA SER A 33 -1.33 0.21 3.03
C SER A 33 -0.18 0.26 4.05
N SER A 34 -0.10 -0.73 4.90
CA SER A 34 0.91 -0.84 5.97
C SER A 34 1.29 -2.29 6.18
N GLY A 35 2.49 -2.55 6.64
CA GLY A 35 2.90 -3.86 7.14
C GLY A 35 1.97 -4.40 8.25
N ALA A 36 1.26 -3.53 8.98
CA ALA A 36 0.22 -3.93 9.93
C ALA A 36 -1.00 -4.61 9.26
N GLY A 37 -1.18 -4.47 7.96
CA GLY A 37 -2.20 -5.18 7.19
C GLY A 37 -1.74 -6.53 6.66
N THR A 38 -0.45 -6.84 6.73
CA THR A 38 0.16 -8.08 6.22
C THR A 38 0.61 -9.02 7.34
N VAL A 39 1.08 -8.47 8.46
CA VAL A 39 1.54 -9.24 9.62
C VAL A 39 0.99 -8.68 10.93
N GLY A 40 1.00 -9.52 11.99
CA GLY A 40 0.65 -9.08 13.36
C GLY A 40 1.78 -8.25 13.97
N ILE A 41 1.44 -7.08 14.51
CA ILE A 41 2.35 -6.19 15.22
C ILE A 41 1.84 -5.95 16.65
N PRO A 42 2.67 -6.15 17.72
CA PRO A 42 2.21 -6.06 19.10
C PRO A 42 2.16 -4.61 19.62
N LEU A 43 1.43 -3.73 18.92
CA LEU A 43 1.33 -2.29 19.23
C LEU A 43 -0.09 -1.83 19.61
N GLY A 44 -1.03 -2.75 19.86
CA GLY A 44 -2.41 -2.38 20.19
C GLY A 44 -3.19 -1.76 19.00
N ILE A 45 -2.81 -2.06 17.78
CA ILE A 45 -3.37 -1.49 16.53
C ILE A 45 -4.28 -2.46 15.78
N THR A 46 -4.96 -3.37 16.48
CA THR A 46 -5.79 -4.44 15.88
C THR A 46 -6.81 -3.92 14.86
N ALA A 47 -7.57 -2.87 15.21
CA ALA A 47 -8.57 -2.30 14.31
C ALA A 47 -7.95 -1.60 13.08
N TYR A 48 -6.76 -1.00 13.26
CA TYR A 48 -5.99 -0.43 12.15
C TYR A 48 -5.48 -1.52 11.22
N GLY A 49 -4.89 -2.58 11.76
CA GLY A 49 -4.44 -3.75 11.00
C GLY A 49 -5.58 -4.39 10.21
N ALA A 50 -6.76 -4.55 10.84
CA ALA A 50 -7.96 -5.06 10.17
C ALA A 50 -8.39 -4.15 9.00
N GLY A 51 -8.38 -2.82 9.18
CA GLY A 51 -8.72 -1.88 8.12
C GLY A 51 -7.73 -1.93 6.94
N LYS A 52 -6.44 -1.94 7.24
CA LYS A 52 -5.38 -2.02 6.22
C LYS A 52 -5.41 -3.38 5.50
N GLY A 53 -5.60 -4.49 6.23
CA GLY A 53 -5.74 -5.83 5.67
C GLY A 53 -6.98 -5.98 4.78
N GLY A 54 -8.10 -5.37 5.17
CA GLY A 54 -9.32 -5.33 4.35
C GLY A 54 -9.11 -4.66 3.00
N GLY A 55 -8.40 -3.51 2.98
CA GLY A 55 -8.01 -2.83 1.75
C GLY A 55 -7.09 -3.69 0.86
N ILE A 56 -6.10 -4.38 1.46
CA ILE A 56 -5.22 -5.30 0.74
C ILE A 56 -6.00 -6.45 0.09
N ALA A 57 -6.90 -7.08 0.85
CA ALA A 57 -7.72 -8.18 0.34
C ALA A 57 -8.62 -7.72 -0.82
N PHE A 58 -9.27 -6.56 -0.68
CA PHE A 58 -10.07 -5.95 -1.73
C PHE A 58 -9.25 -5.75 -3.02
N MET A 59 -8.06 -5.16 -2.92
CA MET A 59 -7.20 -4.89 -4.09
C MET A 59 -6.77 -6.16 -4.82
N ARG A 60 -6.54 -7.27 -4.09
CA ARG A 60 -6.20 -8.57 -4.70
C ARG A 60 -7.35 -9.13 -5.54
N HIS A 61 -8.58 -9.08 -5.02
CA HIS A 61 -9.76 -9.56 -5.76
C HIS A 61 -10.06 -8.65 -6.96
N LEU A 62 -10.06 -7.34 -6.76
CA LEU A 62 -10.24 -6.36 -7.83
C LEU A 62 -9.26 -6.61 -8.98
N ALA A 63 -7.99 -6.84 -8.68
CA ALA A 63 -6.97 -7.12 -9.69
C ALA A 63 -7.35 -8.29 -10.60
N MET A 64 -7.90 -9.36 -10.03
CA MET A 64 -8.33 -10.54 -10.79
C MET A 64 -9.57 -10.26 -11.65
N GLU A 65 -10.48 -9.44 -11.15
CA GLU A 65 -11.71 -9.08 -11.88
C GLU A 65 -11.42 -8.19 -13.09
N VAL A 66 -10.44 -7.28 -12.99
CA VAL A 66 -10.19 -6.28 -14.04
C VAL A 66 -8.95 -6.55 -14.91
N ALA A 67 -8.17 -7.57 -14.61
CA ALA A 67 -6.89 -7.84 -15.31
C ALA A 67 -7.04 -7.89 -16.84
N ALA A 68 -8.10 -8.50 -17.34
CA ALA A 68 -8.36 -8.64 -18.77
C ALA A 68 -8.73 -7.31 -19.47
N THR A 69 -9.00 -6.26 -18.70
CA THR A 69 -9.38 -4.94 -19.24
C THR A 69 -8.18 -4.00 -19.43
N GLY A 70 -6.95 -4.44 -19.14
CA GLY A 70 -5.75 -3.60 -19.18
C GLY A 70 -5.55 -2.73 -17.93
N VAL A 71 -6.37 -2.92 -16.89
CA VAL A 71 -6.23 -2.25 -15.60
C VAL A 71 -5.40 -3.09 -14.63
N THR A 72 -4.46 -2.47 -13.92
CA THR A 72 -3.73 -3.13 -12.83
C THR A 72 -4.10 -2.53 -11.48
N ALA A 73 -4.11 -3.37 -10.44
CA ALA A 73 -4.42 -2.97 -9.08
C ALA A 73 -3.40 -3.58 -8.11
N ASN A 74 -2.59 -2.74 -7.46
CA ASN A 74 -1.52 -3.16 -6.57
C ASN A 74 -1.56 -2.41 -5.24
N THR A 75 -0.94 -2.97 -4.23
CA THR A 75 -0.82 -2.37 -2.89
C THR A 75 0.65 -2.20 -2.52
N ILE A 76 1.00 -1.07 -1.92
CA ILE A 76 2.29 -0.86 -1.25
C ILE A 76 2.05 -0.92 0.26
N ALA A 77 2.60 -1.92 0.92
CA ALA A 77 2.58 -2.04 2.38
C ALA A 77 3.82 -1.34 2.95
N ILE A 78 3.63 -0.12 3.46
CA ILE A 78 4.74 0.69 3.97
C ILE A 78 5.09 0.33 5.41
N GLY A 79 6.38 0.47 5.73
CA GLY A 79 6.89 0.42 7.09
C GLY A 79 6.83 1.79 7.80
N MET A 80 7.77 2.01 8.71
CA MET A 80 7.89 3.28 9.43
C MET A 80 8.48 4.36 8.52
N ILE A 81 7.72 5.44 8.37
CA ILE A 81 8.08 6.60 7.54
C ILE A 81 8.42 7.78 8.46
N ASP A 82 9.42 8.54 8.08
CA ASP A 82 9.76 9.80 8.75
C ASP A 82 8.66 10.84 8.44
N ASN A 83 7.90 11.16 9.47
CA ASN A 83 6.83 12.15 9.42
C ASN A 83 7.18 13.45 10.14
N HIS A 84 8.48 13.76 10.22
CA HIS A 84 9.03 14.94 10.90
C HIS A 84 8.73 14.99 12.41
N THR A 85 8.74 13.84 13.06
CA THR A 85 8.71 13.74 14.51
C THR A 85 10.04 14.25 15.13
N ASP A 86 10.08 14.35 16.45
CA ASP A 86 11.30 14.74 17.18
C ASP A 86 12.50 13.91 16.69
N PRO A 87 13.67 14.55 16.38
CA PRO A 87 14.85 13.86 15.89
C PRO A 87 15.35 12.73 16.80
N SER A 88 15.14 12.83 18.11
CA SER A 88 15.53 11.78 19.06
C SER A 88 14.64 10.55 18.92
N VAL A 89 13.35 10.73 18.68
CA VAL A 89 12.37 9.68 18.42
C VAL A 89 12.67 9.03 17.08
N THR A 90 12.89 9.82 16.03
CA THR A 90 13.28 9.34 14.70
C THR A 90 14.55 8.50 14.76
N ALA A 91 15.59 8.97 15.44
CA ALA A 91 16.85 8.23 15.58
C ALA A 91 16.69 6.92 16.38
N HIS A 92 15.80 6.89 17.37
CA HIS A 92 15.49 5.66 18.10
C HIS A 92 14.76 4.66 17.23
N MET A 93 13.71 5.08 16.53
CA MET A 93 12.92 4.25 15.63
C MET A 93 13.77 3.70 14.47
N ALA A 94 14.65 4.51 13.91
CA ALA A 94 15.54 4.10 12.80
C ALA A 94 16.42 2.89 13.16
N LYS A 95 16.80 2.73 14.42
CA LYS A 95 17.59 1.57 14.88
C LYS A 95 16.81 0.24 14.81
N THR A 96 15.50 0.29 14.76
CA THR A 96 14.66 -0.91 14.65
C THR A 96 14.40 -1.32 13.20
N VAL A 97 14.79 -0.47 12.24
CA VAL A 97 14.66 -0.76 10.79
C VAL A 97 15.99 -1.34 10.29
N PRO A 98 16.00 -2.52 9.67
CA PRO A 98 17.25 -3.17 9.21
C PRO A 98 18.10 -2.31 8.27
N VAL A 99 17.51 -1.48 7.42
CA VAL A 99 18.22 -0.53 6.54
C VAL A 99 18.85 0.63 7.33
N GLY A 100 18.56 0.77 8.63
CA GLY A 100 19.17 1.76 9.52
C GLY A 100 18.59 3.18 9.44
N ARG A 101 17.48 3.37 8.71
CA ARG A 101 16.77 4.65 8.62
C ARG A 101 15.27 4.43 8.49
N LEU A 102 14.49 5.44 8.79
CA LEU A 102 13.08 5.50 8.41
C LEU A 102 12.93 5.72 6.90
N GLY A 103 11.82 5.25 6.34
CA GLY A 103 11.45 5.56 4.97
C GLY A 103 11.20 7.05 4.79
N GLN A 104 11.44 7.54 3.59
CA GLN A 104 11.19 8.93 3.20
C GLN A 104 10.09 8.97 2.14
N PRO A 105 9.38 10.10 1.97
CA PRO A 105 8.35 10.22 0.93
C PRO A 105 8.81 9.82 -0.46
N HIS A 106 10.06 10.09 -0.83
CA HIS A 106 10.61 9.73 -2.12
C HIS A 106 10.81 8.21 -2.31
N ASP A 107 11.00 7.44 -1.23
CA ASP A 107 11.05 5.97 -1.32
C ASP A 107 9.71 5.41 -1.80
N ILE A 108 8.60 5.98 -1.29
CA ILE A 108 7.25 5.60 -1.70
C ILE A 108 6.94 6.09 -3.10
N ALA A 109 7.28 7.36 -3.39
CA ALA A 109 7.00 7.99 -4.67
C ALA A 109 7.67 7.23 -5.83
N ALA A 110 8.90 6.76 -5.67
CA ALA A 110 9.59 5.98 -6.70
C ALA A 110 8.83 4.71 -7.09
N LEU A 111 8.31 3.97 -6.11
CA LEU A 111 7.51 2.76 -6.36
C LEU A 111 6.13 3.09 -6.94
N VAL A 112 5.49 4.16 -6.48
CA VAL A 112 4.21 4.63 -7.05
C VAL A 112 4.39 5.01 -8.52
N VAL A 113 5.43 5.75 -8.87
CA VAL A 113 5.74 6.12 -10.27
C VAL A 113 5.93 4.88 -11.13
N TYR A 114 6.70 3.89 -10.66
CA TYR A 114 6.87 2.63 -11.37
C TYR A 114 5.54 1.90 -11.56
N LEU A 115 4.75 1.72 -10.50
CA LEU A 115 3.46 1.01 -10.59
C LEU A 115 2.41 1.75 -11.44
N ALA A 116 2.54 3.06 -11.58
CA ALA A 116 1.67 3.88 -12.41
C ALA A 116 2.09 3.90 -13.89
N SER A 117 3.27 3.40 -14.22
CA SER A 117 3.82 3.41 -15.57
C SER A 117 3.40 2.18 -16.39
N ASP A 118 3.73 2.17 -17.67
CA ASP A 118 3.47 1.05 -18.58
C ASP A 118 4.46 -0.11 -18.36
N GLU A 119 5.63 0.16 -17.81
CA GLU A 119 6.64 -0.84 -17.44
C GLU A 119 6.12 -1.80 -16.37
N ALA A 120 5.14 -1.38 -15.55
CA ALA A 120 4.48 -2.22 -14.55
C ALA A 120 3.22 -2.94 -15.09
N SER A 121 2.95 -2.93 -16.39
CA SER A 121 1.74 -3.52 -16.97
C SER A 121 1.57 -5.01 -16.73
N TRP A 122 2.65 -5.73 -16.41
CA TRP A 122 2.63 -7.17 -16.04
C TRP A 122 2.47 -7.42 -14.53
N MET A 123 2.35 -6.36 -13.73
CA MET A 123 2.24 -6.44 -12.27
C MET A 123 0.83 -6.07 -11.82
N THR A 124 0.06 -7.04 -11.34
CA THR A 124 -1.28 -6.81 -10.77
C THR A 124 -1.54 -7.77 -9.60
N GLY A 125 -2.40 -7.38 -8.65
CA GLY A 125 -2.76 -8.17 -7.48
C GLY A 125 -1.67 -8.28 -6.42
N GLN A 126 -0.57 -7.54 -6.55
CA GLN A 126 0.58 -7.66 -5.66
C GLN A 126 0.45 -6.75 -4.43
N THR A 127 0.98 -7.24 -3.32
CA THR A 127 1.27 -6.44 -2.13
C THR A 127 2.77 -6.36 -1.99
N LEU A 128 3.32 -5.18 -2.23
CA LEU A 128 4.76 -4.94 -2.18
C LEU A 128 5.14 -4.36 -0.82
N GLU A 129 5.99 -5.07 -0.11
CA GLU A 129 6.52 -4.64 1.18
C GLU A 129 7.62 -3.58 0.97
N LEU A 130 7.34 -2.33 1.36
CA LEU A 130 8.27 -1.21 1.29
C LEU A 130 8.55 -0.71 2.71
N ASN A 131 9.44 -1.38 3.43
CA ASN A 131 9.55 -1.25 4.88
C ASN A 131 10.98 -1.30 5.43
N GLY A 132 11.99 -1.20 4.57
CA GLY A 132 13.40 -1.23 4.98
C GLY A 132 13.84 -2.56 5.63
N GLY A 133 13.13 -3.65 5.34
CA GLY A 133 13.42 -4.98 5.89
C GLY A 133 12.74 -5.27 7.24
N SER A 134 11.86 -4.39 7.72
CA SER A 134 11.17 -4.58 9.02
C SER A 134 10.18 -5.75 9.00
N VAL A 135 9.68 -6.11 7.83
CA VAL A 135 8.83 -7.28 7.59
C VAL A 135 9.35 -8.01 6.35
N THR A 136 9.47 -9.32 6.46
CA THR A 136 9.79 -10.20 5.33
C THR A 136 8.70 -11.27 5.24
N THR A 137 8.10 -11.44 4.06
CA THR A 137 7.03 -12.43 3.79
C THR A 137 7.45 -13.40 2.70
#